data_950be944de65958c43d2eb22df3860ab
#
_entry.id   950be944de65958c43d2eb22df3860ab
#
_cell.length_a   1.000
_cell.length_b   1.000
_cell.length_c   1.000
_cell.angle_alpha   90.00
_cell.angle_beta   90.00
_cell.angle_gamma   90.00
#
_symmetry.space_group_name_H-M   'P 1'
#
loop_
_entity.id
_entity.type
_entity.pdbx_description
1 polymer ?
#
loop_
_entity_poly.entity_id
_entity_poly.type
_entity_poly.pdbx_seq_one_letter_code
_entity_poly.pdbx_strand_id
1 'polypeptide(L)'
;MSAPIVTPIELKAELDAGKLLFLLDVREDHELEVSKIEGVVHIPLGELEARFSEVPSGADVVVVCRSGMRSDRAAEFLIGHGYVSVRNLATGMNGWCTTVDPSQPVY
;
A
#
# COMPACT_ATOMS: atom_id res chain seq x y z
N MET A 1 14.42 -4.71 -9.90
CA MET A 1 14.18 -5.57 -8.71
C MET A 1 12.85 -5.19 -8.10
N SER A 2 12.13 -6.19 -7.62
CA SER A 2 10.86 -5.96 -6.94
C SER A 2 11.07 -5.80 -5.45
N ALA A 3 10.22 -5.00 -4.80
CA ALA A 3 10.20 -4.89 -3.35
C ALA A 3 9.63 -6.17 -2.73
N PRO A 4 9.90 -6.45 -1.44
CA PRO A 4 9.22 -7.52 -0.72
C PRO A 4 7.71 -7.36 -0.81
N ILE A 5 6.99 -8.46 -0.80
CA ILE A 5 5.53 -8.43 -0.90
C ILE A 5 4.86 -8.93 0.38
N VAL A 6 3.60 -8.53 0.57
CA VAL A 6 2.67 -9.11 1.52
C VAL A 6 1.38 -9.39 0.77
N THR A 7 0.77 -10.55 1.00
CA THR A 7 -0.51 -10.87 0.35
C THR A 7 -1.67 -10.20 1.09
N PRO A 8 -2.85 -10.02 0.44
CA PRO A 8 -4.01 -9.46 1.13
C PRO A 8 -4.41 -10.23 2.39
N ILE A 9 -4.39 -11.56 2.34
CA ILE A 9 -4.74 -12.39 3.49
C ILE A 9 -3.73 -12.21 4.62
N GLU A 10 -2.44 -12.18 4.29
CA GLU A 10 -1.38 -11.94 5.29
C GLU A 10 -1.51 -10.54 5.91
N LEU A 11 -1.77 -9.53 5.09
CA LEU A 11 -1.96 -8.16 5.60
C LEU A 11 -3.17 -8.10 6.54
N LYS A 12 -4.27 -8.72 6.18
CA LYS A 12 -5.47 -8.78 7.02
C LYS A 12 -5.14 -9.41 8.38
N ALA A 13 -4.39 -10.50 8.39
CA ALA A 13 -3.99 -11.17 9.63
C ALA A 13 -3.13 -10.27 10.51
N GLU A 14 -2.19 -9.53 9.92
CA GLU A 14 -1.35 -8.59 10.66
C GLU A 14 -2.17 -7.45 11.26
N LEU A 15 -3.10 -6.89 10.50
CA LEU A 15 -3.98 -5.82 10.97
C LEU A 15 -4.88 -6.32 12.11
N ASP A 16 -5.44 -7.52 11.96
CA ASP A 16 -6.30 -8.12 12.98
C ASP A 16 -5.52 -8.42 14.26
N ALA A 17 -4.23 -8.72 14.16
CA ALA A 17 -3.35 -8.94 15.31
C ALA A 17 -2.94 -7.63 16.00
N GLY A 18 -3.38 -6.48 15.50
CA GLY A 18 -3.07 -5.18 16.08
C GLY A 18 -1.69 -4.65 15.73
N LYS A 19 -1.05 -5.20 14.69
CA LYS A 19 0.27 -4.73 14.27
C LYS A 19 0.18 -3.30 13.74
N LEU A 20 1.12 -2.45 14.16
CA LEU A 20 1.16 -1.05 13.72
C LEU A 20 1.82 -0.97 12.36
N LEU A 21 1.02 -0.69 11.34
CA LEU A 21 1.48 -0.57 9.96
C LEU A 21 1.13 0.80 9.41
N PHE A 22 2.02 1.34 8.58
CA PHE A 22 1.73 2.55 7.82
C PHE A 22 1.27 2.13 6.43
N LEU A 23 -0.01 2.28 6.14
CA LEU A 23 -0.58 1.90 4.86
C LEU A 23 -0.54 3.11 3.93
N LEU A 24 0.26 3.03 2.87
CA LEU A 24 0.44 4.10 1.91
C LEU A 24 -0.25 3.73 0.59
N ASP A 25 -1.30 4.46 0.22
CA ASP A 25 -2.00 4.26 -1.04
C ASP A 25 -1.47 5.27 -2.06
N VAL A 26 -0.96 4.78 -3.18
CA VAL A 26 -0.34 5.61 -4.22
C VAL A 26 -1.20 5.74 -5.48
N ARG A 27 -2.49 5.39 -5.38
CA ARG A 27 -3.44 5.53 -6.47
C ARG A 27 -3.88 6.99 -6.65
N GLU A 28 -4.68 7.25 -7.69
CA GLU A 28 -5.27 8.56 -7.91
C GLU A 28 -6.50 8.75 -7.02
N ASP A 29 -6.90 10.01 -6.82
CA ASP A 29 -8.01 10.38 -5.93
C ASP A 29 -9.29 9.60 -6.25
N HIS A 30 -9.66 9.52 -7.53
CA HIS A 30 -10.89 8.87 -7.94
C HIS A 30 -10.91 7.37 -7.66
N GLU A 31 -9.73 6.74 -7.60
CA GLU A 31 -9.64 5.30 -7.31
C GLU A 31 -10.01 5.01 -5.86
N LEU A 32 -9.66 5.90 -4.93
CA LEU A 32 -10.01 5.72 -3.52
C LEU A 32 -11.51 5.85 -3.29
N GLU A 33 -12.22 6.53 -4.17
CA GLU A 33 -13.68 6.64 -4.09
C GLU A 33 -14.36 5.31 -4.47
N VAL A 34 -13.70 4.47 -5.25
CA VAL A 34 -14.22 3.15 -5.63
C VAL A 34 -14.06 2.14 -4.49
N SER A 35 -12.87 2.08 -3.92
CA SER A 35 -12.54 1.17 -2.82
C SER A 35 -11.29 1.65 -2.11
N LYS A 36 -11.15 1.31 -0.83
CA LYS A 36 -9.93 1.59 -0.08
C LYS A 36 -9.84 0.71 1.15
N ILE A 37 -8.64 0.57 1.69
CA ILE A 37 -8.44 -0.04 3.00
C ILE A 37 -8.57 1.07 4.04
N GLU A 38 -9.30 0.81 5.10
CA GLU A 38 -9.46 1.76 6.20
C GLU A 38 -8.10 2.14 6.79
N GLY A 39 -7.90 3.42 7.01
CA GLY A 39 -6.68 3.93 7.65
C GLY A 39 -5.51 4.20 6.72
N VAL A 40 -5.68 4.09 5.39
CA VAL A 40 -4.61 4.43 4.46
C VAL A 40 -4.29 5.92 4.48
N VAL A 41 -3.01 6.23 4.28
CA VAL A 41 -2.56 7.58 3.97
C VAL A 41 -2.38 7.65 2.47
N HIS A 42 -2.95 8.66 1.84
CA HIS A 42 -2.96 8.79 0.39
C HIS A 42 -1.91 9.78 -0.10
N ILE A 43 -0.96 9.28 -0.88
CA ILE A 43 0.01 10.11 -1.61
C ILE A 43 0.09 9.52 -3.03
N PRO A 44 -0.51 10.17 -4.04
CA PRO A 44 -0.43 9.66 -5.41
C PRO A 44 1.01 9.46 -5.86
N LEU A 45 1.26 8.43 -6.65
CA LEU A 45 2.63 8.10 -7.09
C LEU A 45 3.34 9.30 -7.70
N GLY A 46 2.64 10.11 -8.49
CA GLY A 46 3.21 11.32 -9.11
C GLY A 46 3.63 12.39 -8.14
N GLU A 47 3.19 12.33 -6.88
CA GLU A 47 3.54 13.30 -5.83
C GLU A 47 4.52 12.73 -4.81
N LEU A 48 4.83 11.45 -4.91
CA LEU A 48 5.61 10.76 -3.87
C LEU A 48 7.02 11.36 -3.72
N GLU A 49 7.66 11.70 -4.82
CA GLU A 49 9.01 12.28 -4.79
C GLU A 49 9.05 13.58 -3.96
N ALA A 50 7.99 14.38 -4.07
CA ALA A 50 7.91 15.64 -3.32
C ALA A 50 7.41 15.46 -1.89
N ARG A 51 6.73 14.36 -1.60
CA ARG A 51 5.99 14.20 -0.33
C ARG A 51 6.41 12.99 0.51
N PHE A 52 7.40 12.23 0.09
CA PHE A 52 7.73 10.98 0.81
C PHE A 52 8.14 11.22 2.27
N SER A 53 8.59 12.43 2.62
CA SER A 53 8.92 12.75 4.00
C SER A 53 7.70 12.69 4.95
N GLU A 54 6.48 12.67 4.39
CA GLU A 54 5.27 12.45 5.19
C GLU A 54 5.17 11.00 5.68
N VAL A 55 5.94 10.09 5.08
CA VAL A 55 6.02 8.70 5.55
C VAL A 55 7.10 8.62 6.62
N PRO A 56 6.77 8.22 7.86
CA PRO A 56 7.77 8.15 8.92
C PRO A 56 8.89 7.18 8.58
N SER A 57 10.15 7.59 8.78
CA SER A 57 11.31 6.81 8.36
C SER A 57 11.46 5.46 9.08
N GLY A 58 10.97 5.36 10.31
CA GLY A 58 11.01 4.11 11.09
C GLY A 58 9.75 3.26 10.97
N ALA A 59 8.80 3.65 10.12
CA ALA A 59 7.53 2.94 10.01
C ALA A 59 7.68 1.61 9.28
N ASP A 60 6.79 0.68 9.62
CA ASP A 60 6.59 -0.57 8.89
C ASP A 60 5.56 -0.28 7.80
N VAL A 61 6.02 -0.06 6.58
CA VAL A 61 5.20 0.46 5.49
C VAL A 61 4.68 -0.65 4.59
N VAL A 62 3.38 -0.58 4.27
CA VAL A 62 2.78 -1.39 3.20
C VAL A 62 2.23 -0.45 2.15
N VAL A 63 2.68 -0.59 0.91
CA VAL A 63 2.27 0.29 -0.18
C VAL A 63 1.19 -0.39 -1.00
N VAL A 64 0.16 0.37 -1.34
CA VAL A 64 -1.07 -0.13 -1.97
C VAL A 64 -1.31 0.59 -3.29
N CYS A 65 -1.65 -0.17 -4.33
CA CYS A 65 -2.23 0.38 -5.54
C CYS A 65 -3.34 -0.56 -6.05
N ARG A 66 -3.72 -0.45 -7.30
CA ARG A 66 -4.81 -1.27 -7.84
C ARG A 66 -4.41 -2.75 -7.98
N SER A 67 -3.25 -3.02 -8.57
CA SER A 67 -2.83 -4.39 -8.92
C SER A 67 -1.42 -4.75 -8.46
N GLY A 68 -0.68 -3.81 -7.86
CA GLY A 68 0.66 -4.04 -7.32
C GLY A 68 1.81 -3.45 -8.12
N MET A 69 1.57 -2.87 -9.29
CA MET A 69 2.67 -2.34 -10.12
C MET A 69 3.15 -0.96 -9.70
N ARG A 70 2.24 -0.01 -9.53
CA ARG A 70 2.60 1.35 -9.07
C ARG A 70 3.16 1.30 -7.66
N SER A 71 2.56 0.46 -6.81
CA SER A 71 3.02 0.31 -5.42
C SER A 71 4.40 -0.34 -5.33
N ASP A 72 4.74 -1.23 -6.27
CA ASP A 72 6.09 -1.79 -6.32
C ASP A 72 7.13 -0.70 -6.60
N ARG A 73 6.83 0.19 -7.56
CA ARG A 73 7.71 1.33 -7.86
C ARG A 73 7.85 2.26 -6.66
N ALA A 74 6.75 2.54 -5.99
CA ALA A 74 6.77 3.39 -4.79
C ALA A 74 7.57 2.75 -3.66
N ALA A 75 7.41 1.45 -3.45
CA ALA A 75 8.16 0.72 -2.44
C ALA A 75 9.65 0.74 -2.73
N GLU A 76 10.05 0.51 -3.98
CA GLU A 76 11.46 0.58 -4.38
C GLU A 76 12.03 1.98 -4.18
N PHE A 77 11.25 3.02 -4.49
CA PHE A 77 11.65 4.41 -4.26
C PHE A 77 11.94 4.65 -2.79
N LEU A 78 11.04 4.22 -1.90
CA LEU A 78 11.23 4.39 -0.46
C LEU A 78 12.45 3.62 0.05
N ILE A 79 12.63 2.39 -0.39
CA ILE A 79 13.81 1.59 -0.03
C ILE A 79 15.09 2.31 -0.46
N GLY A 80 15.10 2.87 -1.66
CA GLY A 80 16.24 3.65 -2.17
C GLY A 80 16.51 4.92 -1.38
N HIS A 81 15.53 5.40 -0.61
CA HIS A 81 15.66 6.59 0.25
C HIS A 81 15.83 6.24 1.72
N GLY A 82 16.22 5.00 2.03
CA GLY A 82 16.63 4.60 3.37
C GLY A 82 15.54 4.00 4.25
N TYR A 83 14.34 3.79 3.71
CA TYR A 83 13.29 3.08 4.43
C TYR A 83 13.63 1.59 4.48
N VAL A 84 13.65 1.00 5.67
CA VAL A 84 14.16 -0.38 5.87
C VAL A 84 13.05 -1.43 5.95
N SER A 85 11.83 -1.02 6.20
CA SER A 85 10.69 -1.94 6.33
C SER A 85 9.57 -1.50 5.40
N VAL A 86 9.66 -1.91 4.14
CA VAL A 86 8.67 -1.55 3.11
C VAL A 86 8.29 -2.80 2.33
N ARG A 87 6.98 -3.04 2.24
CA ARG A 87 6.43 -4.13 1.45
C ARG A 87 5.38 -3.60 0.49
N ASN A 88 5.20 -4.33 -0.60
CA ASN A 88 4.18 -4.04 -1.61
C ASN A 88 3.00 -5.01 -1.39
N LEU A 89 1.78 -4.48 -1.32
CA LEU A 89 0.59 -5.33 -1.26
C LEU A 89 0.42 -6.05 -2.61
N ALA A 90 0.72 -7.33 -2.65
CA ALA A 90 0.60 -8.14 -3.85
C ALA A 90 -0.85 -8.13 -4.31
N THR A 91 -1.08 -8.05 -5.62
CA THR A 91 -2.41 -7.94 -6.25
C THR A 91 -3.21 -6.69 -5.86
N GLY A 92 -2.70 -5.86 -4.96
CA GLY A 92 -3.28 -4.56 -4.62
C GLY A 92 -4.72 -4.62 -4.16
N MET A 93 -5.46 -3.52 -4.43
CA MET A 93 -6.87 -3.44 -4.05
C MET A 93 -7.74 -4.49 -4.74
N ASN A 94 -7.40 -4.89 -5.97
CA ASN A 94 -8.17 -5.94 -6.63
C ASN A 94 -8.12 -7.25 -5.85
N GLY A 95 -6.94 -7.65 -5.40
CA GLY A 95 -6.79 -8.84 -4.55
C GLY A 95 -7.43 -8.68 -3.19
N TRP A 96 -7.29 -7.49 -2.59
CA TRP A 96 -7.93 -7.21 -1.30
C TRP A 96 -9.45 -7.36 -1.38
N CYS A 97 -10.09 -6.74 -2.37
CA CYS A 97 -11.54 -6.82 -2.55
C CYS A 97 -12.01 -8.23 -2.85
N THR A 98 -11.22 -9.01 -3.59
CA THR A 98 -11.59 -10.37 -3.97
C THR A 98 -11.47 -11.36 -2.82
N THR A 99 -10.44 -11.21 -1.99
CA THR A 99 -10.11 -12.23 -0.98
C THR A 99 -10.41 -11.82 0.45
N VAL A 100 -10.44 -10.52 0.76
CA VAL A 100 -10.59 -10.02 2.12
C VAL A 100 -11.90 -9.27 2.32
N ASP A 101 -12.23 -8.37 1.40
CA ASP A 101 -13.39 -7.49 1.55
C ASP A 101 -14.25 -7.46 0.28
N PRO A 102 -15.06 -8.51 0.04
CA PRO A 102 -15.88 -8.57 -1.16
C PRO A 102 -17.05 -7.56 -1.18
N SER A 103 -17.23 -6.79 -0.11
CA SER A 103 -18.22 -5.71 -0.09
C SER A 103 -17.81 -4.52 -0.97
N GLN A 104 -16.52 -4.41 -1.31
CA GLN A 104 -16.02 -3.35 -2.16
C GLN A 104 -15.84 -3.83 -3.61
N PRO A 105 -16.15 -2.96 -4.60
CA PRO A 105 -16.04 -3.37 -5.99
C PRO A 105 -14.59 -3.48 -6.47
N VAL A 106 -14.37 -4.42 -7.38
CA VAL A 106 -13.12 -4.53 -8.16
C VAL A 106 -13.28 -3.67 -9.41
N TYR A 107 -12.21 -2.98 -9.81
CA TYR A 107 -12.30 -2.10 -10.98
C TYR A 107 -11.13 -2.25 -11.97
#